data_ef3b4ee04e8ce3efae32692fe0032b3c
#
_entry.id   ef3b4ee04e8ce3efae32692fe0032b3c
#
_cell.length_a   1.000
_cell.length_b   1.000
_cell.length_c   1.000
_cell.angle_alpha   90.00
_cell.angle_beta   90.00
_cell.angle_gamma   90.00
#
_symmetry.space_group_name_H-M   'P 1'
#
loop_
_entity.id
_entity.type
_entity.pdbx_description
1 polymer ?
#
loop_
_entity_poly.entity_id
_entity_poly.type
_entity_poly.pdbx_seq_one_letter_code
_entity_poly.pdbx_strand_id
1 'polypeptide(L)'
;ETGREHWLQEGAVMSAVRASCSIPGMFVPVQLDGRWLIDGAVVNPVPVSLCRAMGADLVIAVNLNSDTRQNWSSHDDDEVAARHPLLQWLPKRNHAGAPSMLGVMNNSISIMQERITRARMAGDPPEIALNPHLGGVAIMDFHRASEAIAEGEACVERMIPFIEAEVHRFGLELMPQDANNPEI
;
A
#
# COMPACT_ATOMS: atom_id res chain seq x y z
N GLU A 1 -9.62 6.69 -17.12
CA GLU A 1 -9.29 7.54 -18.30
C GLU A 1 -8.87 8.96 -17.92
N THR A 2 -9.28 9.48 -16.76
CA THR A 2 -9.04 10.89 -16.37
C THR A 2 -7.84 11.08 -15.45
N GLY A 3 -7.29 10.01 -14.86
CA GLY A 3 -6.24 10.10 -13.84
C GLY A 3 -6.69 10.80 -12.54
N ARG A 4 -8.00 10.95 -12.34
CA ARG A 4 -8.56 11.56 -11.14
C ARG A 4 -8.89 10.50 -10.10
N GLU A 5 -8.67 10.84 -8.84
CA GLU A 5 -9.14 10.09 -7.69
C GLU A 5 -10.67 10.00 -7.68
N HIS A 6 -11.20 8.82 -7.42
CA HIS A 6 -12.63 8.58 -7.32
C HIS A 6 -12.97 7.93 -5.99
N TRP A 7 -13.76 8.63 -5.19
CA TRP A 7 -14.15 8.20 -3.85
C TRP A 7 -15.41 7.35 -3.92
N LEU A 8 -15.28 6.08 -3.57
CA LEU A 8 -16.38 5.12 -3.55
C LEU A 8 -17.00 5.13 -2.14
N GLN A 9 -18.09 5.85 -1.96
CA GLN A 9 -18.78 6.02 -0.68
C GLN A 9 -20.05 5.18 -0.58
N GLU A 10 -20.57 4.71 -1.68
CA GLU A 10 -21.82 3.95 -1.78
C GLU A 10 -21.66 2.72 -2.65
N GLY A 11 -22.56 1.76 -2.52
CA GLY A 11 -22.59 0.55 -3.34
C GLY A 11 -22.00 -0.68 -2.65
N ALA A 12 -21.67 -1.70 -3.45
CA ALA A 12 -21.18 -2.98 -2.95
C ALA A 12 -19.69 -2.87 -2.54
N VAL A 13 -19.40 -3.11 -1.26
CA VAL A 13 -18.04 -3.07 -0.68
C VAL A 13 -17.06 -3.94 -1.46
N MET A 14 -17.45 -5.18 -1.82
CA MET A 14 -16.59 -6.10 -2.57
C MET A 14 -16.16 -5.54 -3.94
N SER A 15 -17.08 -4.85 -4.62
CA SER A 15 -16.78 -4.22 -5.91
C SER A 15 -15.84 -3.04 -5.75
N ALA A 16 -16.01 -2.24 -4.69
CA ALA A 16 -15.16 -1.12 -4.36
C ALA A 16 -13.73 -1.59 -4.00
N VAL A 17 -13.60 -2.61 -3.14
CA VAL A 17 -12.31 -3.21 -2.77
C VAL A 17 -11.61 -3.79 -4.01
N ARG A 18 -12.34 -4.55 -4.84
CA ARG A 18 -11.78 -5.10 -6.07
C ARG A 18 -11.27 -4.02 -7.02
N ALA A 19 -12.00 -2.91 -7.16
CA ALA A 19 -11.56 -1.79 -7.98
C ALA A 19 -10.31 -1.12 -7.39
N SER A 20 -10.30 -0.89 -6.07
CA SER A 20 -9.19 -0.28 -5.34
C SER A 20 -7.91 -1.12 -5.34
N CYS A 21 -8.02 -2.44 -5.50
CA CYS A 21 -6.89 -3.37 -5.58
C CYS A 21 -6.54 -3.78 -7.02
N SER A 22 -7.08 -3.10 -8.04
CA SER A 22 -6.79 -3.41 -9.44
C SER A 22 -5.46 -2.81 -9.91
N ILE A 23 -4.36 -3.40 -9.42
CA ILE A 23 -2.98 -2.97 -9.70
C ILE A 23 -2.69 -3.07 -11.20
N PRO A 24 -2.24 -1.98 -11.85
CA PRO A 24 -1.90 -1.99 -13.27
C PRO A 24 -0.84 -3.05 -13.62
N GLY A 25 -1.11 -3.81 -14.67
CA GLY A 25 -0.23 -4.89 -15.11
C GLY A 25 -0.39 -6.22 -14.37
N MET A 26 -1.09 -6.25 -13.23
CA MET A 26 -1.35 -7.47 -12.45
C MET A 26 -2.82 -7.88 -12.49
N PHE A 27 -3.74 -6.93 -12.38
CA PHE A 27 -5.17 -7.18 -12.36
C PHE A 27 -5.91 -6.38 -13.45
N VAL A 28 -7.03 -6.92 -13.87
CA VAL A 28 -7.88 -6.28 -14.88
C VAL A 28 -8.62 -5.10 -14.22
N PRO A 29 -8.68 -3.92 -14.88
CA PRO A 29 -9.50 -2.81 -14.42
C PRO A 29 -10.96 -3.22 -14.18
N VAL A 30 -11.60 -2.57 -13.23
CA VAL A 30 -13.01 -2.84 -12.87
C VAL A 30 -13.89 -1.73 -13.41
N GLN A 31 -15.00 -2.11 -14.05
CA GLN A 31 -16.00 -1.15 -14.49
C GLN A 31 -17.07 -0.96 -13.41
N LEU A 32 -17.21 0.25 -12.89
CA LEU A 32 -18.27 0.67 -11.98
C LEU A 32 -18.92 1.94 -12.53
N ASP A 33 -20.24 1.97 -12.58
CA ASP A 33 -21.04 3.11 -13.04
C ASP A 33 -20.58 3.70 -14.38
N GLY A 34 -20.24 2.81 -15.32
CA GLY A 34 -19.75 3.19 -16.65
C GLY A 34 -18.33 3.71 -16.72
N ARG A 35 -17.58 3.69 -15.60
CA ARG A 35 -16.17 4.14 -15.51
C ARG A 35 -15.25 2.97 -15.30
N TRP A 36 -14.10 3.01 -15.97
CA TRP A 36 -13.00 2.07 -15.71
C TRP A 36 -12.14 2.58 -14.56
N LEU A 37 -12.04 1.78 -13.51
CA LEU A 37 -11.28 2.06 -12.31
C LEU A 37 -10.06 1.14 -12.21
N ILE A 38 -8.98 1.67 -11.69
CA ILE A 38 -7.75 0.97 -11.33
C ILE A 38 -7.39 1.29 -9.89
N ASP A 39 -6.35 0.66 -9.37
CA ASP A 39 -5.85 0.86 -8.02
C ASP A 39 -5.68 2.35 -7.67
N GLY A 40 -6.22 2.74 -6.52
CA GLY A 40 -6.16 4.10 -6.00
C GLY A 40 -4.75 4.57 -5.66
N ALA A 41 -3.84 3.64 -5.37
CA ALA A 41 -2.44 3.95 -5.07
C ALA A 41 -1.67 4.57 -6.24
N VAL A 42 -2.20 4.50 -7.46
CA VAL A 42 -1.62 5.22 -8.63
C VAL A 42 -1.72 6.73 -8.48
N VAL A 43 -2.71 7.23 -7.73
CA VAL A 43 -2.97 8.67 -7.58
C VAL A 43 -2.90 9.17 -6.14
N ASN A 44 -3.22 8.31 -5.16
CA ASN A 44 -3.20 8.65 -3.74
C ASN A 44 -2.93 7.40 -2.88
N PRO A 45 -1.66 6.97 -2.74
CA PRO A 45 -1.32 5.73 -2.02
C PRO A 45 -1.67 5.78 -0.54
N VAL A 46 -1.57 6.96 0.09
CA VAL A 46 -1.90 7.20 1.51
C VAL A 46 -2.89 8.37 1.57
N PRO A 47 -4.20 8.08 1.57
CA PRO A 47 -5.24 9.07 1.27
C PRO A 47 -5.63 9.95 2.49
N VAL A 48 -4.67 10.66 3.09
CA VAL A 48 -4.89 11.58 4.23
C VAL A 48 -5.92 12.65 3.86
N SER A 49 -5.79 13.25 2.68
CA SER A 49 -6.72 14.27 2.20
C SER A 49 -8.17 13.78 2.12
N LEU A 50 -8.40 12.49 1.82
CA LEU A 50 -9.74 11.91 1.82
C LEU A 50 -10.31 11.83 3.25
N CYS A 51 -9.51 11.38 4.23
CA CYS A 51 -9.93 11.35 5.63
C CYS A 51 -10.33 12.75 6.12
N ARG A 52 -9.53 13.77 5.77
CA ARG A 52 -9.85 15.18 6.08
C ARG A 52 -11.14 15.64 5.41
N ALA A 53 -11.32 15.35 4.13
CA ALA A 53 -12.54 15.71 3.41
C ALA A 53 -13.80 15.01 3.97
N MET A 54 -13.63 13.86 4.62
CA MET A 54 -14.69 13.14 5.33
C MET A 54 -14.91 13.64 6.78
N GLY A 55 -14.17 14.67 7.23
CA GLY A 55 -14.34 15.32 8.52
C GLY A 55 -13.52 14.71 9.64
N ALA A 56 -12.44 13.99 9.35
CA ALA A 56 -11.55 13.48 10.38
C ALA A 56 -10.68 14.61 10.97
N ASP A 57 -10.71 14.76 12.27
CA ASP A 57 -9.88 15.71 13.03
C ASP A 57 -8.49 15.12 13.32
N LEU A 58 -8.41 13.82 13.58
CA LEU A 58 -7.19 13.07 13.83
C LEU A 58 -7.03 12.00 12.74
N VAL A 59 -5.92 12.02 12.02
CA VAL A 59 -5.61 11.03 10.97
C VAL A 59 -4.35 10.26 11.35
N ILE A 60 -4.49 8.95 11.42
CA ILE A 60 -3.38 8.00 11.56
C ILE A 60 -3.15 7.37 10.20
N ALA A 61 -2.00 7.63 9.60
CA ALA A 61 -1.63 7.11 8.30
C ALA A 61 -0.57 5.99 8.43
N VAL A 62 -0.78 4.88 7.74
CA VAL A 62 0.19 3.79 7.64
C VAL A 62 0.77 3.80 6.24
N ASN A 63 2.07 4.10 6.11
CA ASN A 63 2.75 4.15 4.83
C ASN A 63 3.63 2.92 4.64
N LEU A 64 3.13 1.93 3.93
CA LEU A 64 3.82 0.67 3.65
C LEU A 64 4.97 0.83 2.64
N ASN A 65 5.02 1.94 1.91
CA ASN A 65 6.01 2.21 0.88
C ASN A 65 7.18 3.08 1.38
N SER A 66 7.28 3.33 2.69
CA SER A 66 8.31 4.21 3.26
C SER A 66 9.73 3.62 3.19
N ASP A 67 9.85 2.30 3.27
CA ASP A 67 11.12 1.57 3.21
C ASP A 67 11.29 0.90 1.84
N THR A 68 11.42 1.72 0.81
CA THR A 68 11.69 1.25 -0.55
C THR A 68 13.16 0.92 -0.78
N ARG A 69 13.83 0.29 0.18
CA ARG A 69 15.14 -0.36 -0.08
C ARG A 69 14.91 -1.59 -0.92
N GLN A 70 14.39 -1.39 -2.12
CA GLN A 70 14.28 -2.46 -3.08
C GLN A 70 15.68 -2.93 -3.44
N ASN A 71 16.07 -4.06 -2.86
CA ASN A 71 17.12 -4.84 -3.44
C ASN A 71 16.67 -5.18 -4.87
N TRP A 72 17.26 -4.54 -5.83
CA TRP A 72 17.16 -4.91 -7.23
C TRP A 72 17.78 -6.31 -7.40
N SER A 73 17.13 -7.32 -6.85
CA SER A 73 17.55 -8.71 -7.02
C SER A 73 16.85 -9.27 -8.25
N SER A 74 17.64 -9.48 -9.29
CA SER A 74 17.24 -10.17 -10.52
C SER A 74 16.71 -11.61 -10.29
N HIS A 75 16.72 -12.09 -9.04
CA HIS A 75 16.28 -13.45 -8.68
C HIS A 75 14.76 -13.57 -8.53
N ASP A 76 14.07 -12.52 -8.05
CA ASP A 76 12.63 -12.60 -7.80
C ASP A 76 11.82 -12.56 -9.09
N ASP A 77 12.30 -11.84 -10.10
CA ASP A 77 11.62 -11.72 -11.40
C ASP A 77 11.57 -13.03 -12.18
N ASP A 78 12.62 -13.84 -12.10
CA ASP A 78 12.69 -15.15 -12.75
C ASP A 78 11.79 -16.19 -12.07
N GLU A 79 11.60 -16.11 -10.75
CA GLU A 79 10.67 -16.98 -10.02
C GLU A 79 9.21 -16.64 -10.29
N VAL A 80 8.85 -15.35 -10.34
CA VAL A 80 7.48 -14.91 -10.67
C VAL A 80 7.13 -15.29 -12.10
N ALA A 81 8.04 -15.09 -13.06
CA ALA A 81 7.85 -15.49 -14.44
C ALA A 81 7.73 -17.02 -14.60
N ALA A 82 8.48 -17.81 -13.81
CA ALA A 82 8.42 -19.26 -13.84
C ALA A 82 7.11 -19.83 -13.26
N ARG A 83 6.47 -19.12 -12.34
CA ARG A 83 5.22 -19.55 -11.67
C ARG A 83 3.96 -19.18 -12.46
N HIS A 84 4.02 -18.24 -13.40
CA HIS A 84 2.84 -17.80 -14.16
C HIS A 84 2.74 -18.53 -15.51
N PRO A 85 1.72 -19.38 -15.74
CA PRO A 85 1.58 -20.17 -16.97
C PRO A 85 1.54 -19.33 -18.24
N LEU A 86 1.03 -18.09 -18.15
CA LEU A 86 0.92 -17.15 -19.26
C LEU A 86 2.25 -16.48 -19.65
N LEU A 87 3.28 -16.55 -18.79
CA LEU A 87 4.57 -15.92 -19.05
C LEU A 87 5.65 -16.90 -19.53
N GLN A 88 5.36 -18.21 -19.51
CA GLN A 88 6.30 -19.26 -19.94
C GLN A 88 6.64 -19.22 -21.43
N TRP A 89 5.82 -18.55 -22.25
CA TRP A 89 6.05 -18.41 -23.68
C TRP A 89 6.93 -17.21 -24.06
N LEU A 90 7.23 -16.31 -23.11
CA LEU A 90 8.18 -15.22 -23.35
C LEU A 90 9.60 -15.79 -23.47
N PRO A 91 10.35 -15.41 -24.50
CA PRO A 91 11.72 -15.89 -24.67
C PRO A 91 12.55 -15.49 -23.45
N LYS A 92 13.18 -16.48 -22.79
CA LYS A 92 14.16 -16.25 -21.73
C LYS A 92 15.30 -15.43 -22.31
N ARG A 93 15.33 -14.15 -21.99
CA ARG A 93 16.43 -13.27 -22.41
C ARG A 93 17.63 -13.56 -21.51
N ASN A 94 18.64 -14.22 -22.06
CA ASN A 94 19.95 -14.44 -21.44
C ASN A 94 20.74 -13.14 -21.34
N HIS A 95 20.25 -12.18 -20.58
CA HIS A 95 21.01 -10.98 -20.22
C HIS A 95 21.32 -11.10 -18.73
N ALA A 96 22.45 -11.71 -18.43
CA ALA A 96 22.97 -11.79 -17.06
C ALA A 96 22.97 -10.38 -16.44
N GLY A 97 22.12 -10.15 -15.45
CA GLY A 97 22.05 -8.90 -14.67
C GLY A 97 21.13 -7.80 -15.19
N ALA A 98 20.39 -7.99 -16.28
CA ALA A 98 19.39 -7.00 -16.70
C ALA A 98 18.03 -7.30 -16.10
N PRO A 99 17.35 -6.30 -15.49
CA PRO A 99 16.02 -6.50 -14.90
C PRO A 99 14.98 -6.86 -15.98
N SER A 100 13.96 -7.62 -15.57
CA SER A 100 12.84 -7.93 -16.46
C SER A 100 12.01 -6.67 -16.75
N MET A 101 11.31 -6.68 -17.89
CA MET A 101 10.41 -5.57 -18.24
C MET A 101 9.30 -5.36 -17.18
N LEU A 102 8.77 -6.46 -16.62
CA LEU A 102 7.78 -6.42 -15.54
C LEU A 102 8.40 -5.89 -14.25
N GLY A 103 9.62 -6.28 -13.91
CA GLY A 103 10.35 -5.77 -12.75
C GLY A 103 10.61 -4.26 -12.87
N VAL A 104 11.03 -3.79 -14.05
CA VAL A 104 11.19 -2.35 -14.31
C VAL A 104 9.87 -1.60 -14.14
N MET A 105 8.77 -2.15 -14.67
CA MET A 105 7.45 -1.53 -14.57
C MET A 105 6.98 -1.46 -13.12
N ASN A 106 7.05 -2.57 -12.38
CA ASN A 106 6.66 -2.62 -10.95
C ASN A 106 7.48 -1.65 -10.12
N ASN A 107 8.80 -1.63 -10.33
CA ASN A 107 9.69 -0.72 -9.61
C ASN A 107 9.39 0.75 -9.95
N SER A 108 9.10 1.05 -11.22
CA SER A 108 8.70 2.39 -11.62
C SER A 108 7.41 2.84 -10.95
N ILE A 109 6.41 1.95 -10.84
CA ILE A 109 5.16 2.23 -10.13
C ILE A 109 5.44 2.50 -8.66
N SER A 110 6.25 1.68 -8.00
CA SER A 110 6.61 1.86 -6.58
C SER A 110 7.33 3.19 -6.34
N ILE A 111 8.28 3.56 -7.19
CA ILE A 111 8.98 4.86 -7.12
C ILE A 111 7.99 6.02 -7.31
N MET A 112 7.07 5.91 -8.26
CA MET A 112 6.04 6.95 -8.47
C MET A 112 5.12 7.07 -7.26
N GLN A 113 4.65 5.95 -6.70
CA GLN A 113 3.80 5.93 -5.50
C GLN A 113 4.50 6.57 -4.30
N GLU A 114 5.76 6.25 -4.07
CA GLU A 114 6.56 6.87 -3.01
C GLU A 114 6.67 8.40 -3.20
N ARG A 115 6.95 8.84 -4.42
CA ARG A 115 7.03 10.25 -4.76
C ARG A 115 5.71 10.98 -4.58
N ILE A 116 4.61 10.36 -5.00
CA ILE A 116 3.25 10.90 -4.83
C ILE A 116 2.92 11.01 -3.35
N THR A 117 3.18 9.96 -2.57
CA THR A 117 2.96 9.94 -1.11
C THR A 117 3.71 11.08 -0.44
N ARG A 118 5.00 11.23 -0.69
CA ARG A 118 5.80 12.33 -0.13
C ARG A 118 5.26 13.71 -0.50
N ALA A 119 4.90 13.91 -1.77
CA ALA A 119 4.39 15.18 -2.22
C ALA A 119 3.04 15.55 -1.58
N ARG A 120 2.14 14.55 -1.44
CA ARG A 120 0.83 14.76 -0.82
C ARG A 120 0.94 14.96 0.67
N MET A 121 1.72 14.15 1.38
CA MET A 121 1.92 14.28 2.83
C MET A 121 2.69 15.56 3.21
N ALA A 122 3.45 16.16 2.29
CA ALA A 122 4.07 17.46 2.52
C ALA A 122 3.04 18.61 2.49
N GLY A 123 1.97 18.47 1.70
CA GLY A 123 0.89 19.46 1.62
C GLY A 123 -0.22 19.26 2.65
N ASP A 124 -0.46 18.01 3.03
CA ASP A 124 -1.52 17.60 3.97
C ASP A 124 -1.00 16.44 4.86
N PRO A 125 -0.19 16.76 5.88
CA PRO A 125 0.39 15.74 6.75
C PRO A 125 -0.66 15.13 7.69
N PRO A 126 -0.57 13.80 7.97
CA PRO A 126 -1.34 13.20 9.06
C PRO A 126 -0.77 13.62 10.41
N GLU A 127 -1.55 13.55 11.49
CA GLU A 127 -1.05 13.76 12.85
C GLU A 127 -0.09 12.64 13.26
N ILE A 128 -0.38 11.41 12.84
CA ILE A 128 0.44 10.24 13.16
C ILE A 128 0.76 9.52 11.85
N ALA A 129 2.05 9.38 11.55
CA ALA A 129 2.53 8.60 10.41
C ALA A 129 3.29 7.35 10.90
N LEU A 130 2.75 6.18 10.61
CA LEU A 130 3.38 4.88 10.90
C LEU A 130 4.09 4.39 9.64
N ASN A 131 5.36 4.04 9.78
CA ASN A 131 6.22 3.61 8.69
C ASN A 131 6.85 2.25 9.04
N PRO A 132 6.14 1.13 8.85
CA PRO A 132 6.69 -0.20 9.10
C PRO A 132 7.82 -0.53 8.11
N HIS A 133 8.82 -1.29 8.57
CA HIS A 133 10.02 -1.64 7.82
C HIS A 133 9.79 -2.90 7.00
N LEU A 134 9.12 -2.75 5.85
CA LEU A 134 8.72 -3.85 4.96
C LEU A 134 9.56 -3.94 3.68
N GLY A 135 10.71 -3.30 3.61
CA GLY A 135 11.55 -3.23 2.40
C GLY A 135 12.04 -4.57 1.85
N GLY A 136 11.89 -5.65 2.62
CA GLY A 136 12.20 -7.02 2.18
C GLY A 136 10.99 -7.86 1.78
N VAL A 137 9.75 -7.33 1.87
CA VAL A 137 8.51 -8.05 1.57
C VAL A 137 7.94 -7.53 0.26
N ALA A 138 7.87 -8.39 -0.76
CA ALA A 138 7.28 -8.02 -2.04
C ALA A 138 5.74 -8.08 -1.99
N ILE A 139 5.08 -7.36 -2.90
CA ILE A 139 3.61 -7.24 -2.95
C ILE A 139 2.88 -8.58 -3.12
N MET A 140 3.57 -9.61 -3.65
CA MET A 140 3.02 -10.96 -3.86
C MET A 140 3.48 -11.98 -2.81
N ASP A 141 4.22 -11.56 -1.81
CA ASP A 141 4.74 -12.44 -0.74
C ASP A 141 3.69 -12.75 0.33
N PHE A 142 2.50 -13.20 -0.09
CA PHE A 142 1.42 -13.54 0.83
C PHE A 142 1.81 -14.59 1.89
N HIS A 143 2.80 -15.43 1.57
CA HIS A 143 3.35 -16.42 2.51
C HIS A 143 4.14 -15.77 3.66
N ARG A 144 4.55 -14.49 3.54
CA ARG A 144 5.24 -13.73 4.57
C ARG A 144 4.32 -12.79 5.37
N ALA A 145 3.00 -13.01 5.30
CA ALA A 145 2.02 -12.19 6.00
C ALA A 145 2.29 -12.07 7.51
N SER A 146 2.70 -13.18 8.17
CA SER A 146 3.01 -13.16 9.60
C SER A 146 4.19 -12.24 9.94
N GLU A 147 5.20 -12.15 9.07
CA GLU A 147 6.34 -11.24 9.22
C GLU A 147 5.87 -9.77 9.08
N ALA A 148 5.02 -9.51 8.10
CA ALA A 148 4.49 -8.17 7.88
C ALA A 148 3.59 -7.71 9.04
N ILE A 149 2.78 -8.61 9.61
CA ILE A 149 1.95 -8.33 10.80
C ILE A 149 2.84 -8.02 12.00
N ALA A 150 3.85 -8.85 12.29
CA ALA A 150 4.76 -8.63 13.40
C ALA A 150 5.51 -7.29 13.30
N GLU A 151 5.93 -6.90 12.10
CA GLU A 151 6.53 -5.57 11.89
C GLU A 151 5.51 -4.45 12.08
N GLY A 152 4.25 -4.64 11.67
CA GLY A 152 3.18 -3.68 11.93
C GLY A 152 2.98 -3.44 13.42
N GLU A 153 2.88 -4.51 14.21
CA GLU A 153 2.78 -4.47 15.67
C GLU A 153 3.98 -3.74 16.29
N ALA A 154 5.20 -4.14 15.93
CA ALA A 154 6.42 -3.50 16.41
C ALA A 154 6.51 -2.01 16.01
N CYS A 155 6.01 -1.63 14.84
CA CYS A 155 5.93 -0.25 14.41
C CYS A 155 5.00 0.57 15.32
N VAL A 156 3.83 0.03 15.66
CA VAL A 156 2.90 0.68 16.59
C VAL A 156 3.52 0.80 17.98
N GLU A 157 4.10 -0.28 18.52
CA GLU A 157 4.75 -0.28 19.84
C GLU A 157 5.83 0.80 19.96
N ARG A 158 6.66 0.97 18.92
CA ARG A 158 7.68 2.03 18.89
C ARG A 158 7.08 3.43 18.94
N MET A 159 5.83 3.59 18.48
CA MET A 159 5.15 4.89 18.34
C MET A 159 4.13 5.16 19.44
N ILE A 160 3.85 4.20 20.34
CA ILE A 160 2.83 4.35 21.41
C ILE A 160 2.96 5.67 22.15
N PRO A 161 4.14 6.08 22.66
CA PRO A 161 4.22 7.33 23.45
C PRO A 161 3.84 8.57 22.64
N PHE A 162 4.13 8.56 21.33
CA PHE A 162 3.77 9.66 20.44
C PHE A 162 2.28 9.62 20.12
N ILE A 163 1.71 8.43 19.87
CA ILE A 163 0.28 8.23 19.61
C ILE A 163 -0.53 8.70 20.81
N GLU A 164 -0.16 8.33 22.03
CA GLU A 164 -0.81 8.75 23.27
C GLU A 164 -0.79 10.27 23.42
N ALA A 165 0.35 10.90 23.19
CA ALA A 165 0.48 12.35 23.29
C ALA A 165 -0.42 13.09 22.28
N GLU A 166 -0.47 12.60 21.03
CA GLU A 166 -1.32 13.19 19.99
C GLU A 166 -2.81 12.98 20.30
N VAL A 167 -3.22 11.78 20.68
CA VAL A 167 -4.61 11.46 21.04
C VAL A 167 -5.07 12.34 22.21
N HIS A 168 -4.23 12.51 23.24
CA HIS A 168 -4.50 13.40 24.37
C HIS A 168 -4.66 14.87 23.94
N ARG A 169 -3.87 15.31 22.97
CA ARG A 169 -3.96 16.69 22.43
C ARG A 169 -5.34 16.96 21.80
N PHE A 170 -5.96 15.93 21.23
CA PHE A 170 -7.33 16.01 20.68
C PHE A 170 -8.43 15.76 21.72
N GLY A 171 -8.08 15.63 22.99
CA GLY A 171 -9.04 15.39 24.08
C GLY A 171 -9.65 13.99 24.06
N LEU A 172 -8.98 13.04 23.40
CA LEU A 172 -9.36 11.63 23.33
C LEU A 172 -8.53 10.83 24.33
N GLU A 173 -9.06 9.71 24.79
CA GLU A 173 -8.34 8.73 25.61
C GLU A 173 -8.27 7.40 24.88
N LEU A 174 -7.09 6.77 24.91
CA LEU A 174 -6.96 5.40 24.45
C LEU A 174 -7.66 4.47 25.45
N MET A 175 -8.58 3.67 24.94
CA MET A 175 -9.20 2.63 25.76
C MET A 175 -8.12 1.62 26.16
N PRO A 176 -8.06 1.22 27.46
CA PRO A 176 -7.16 0.14 27.86
C PRO A 176 -7.50 -1.10 27.05
N GLN A 177 -6.46 -1.79 26.54
CA GLN A 177 -6.67 -3.09 25.89
C GLN A 177 -7.31 -4.02 26.92
N ASP A 178 -8.56 -4.39 26.69
CA ASP A 178 -9.17 -5.49 27.42
C ASP A 178 -8.39 -6.76 27.09
N ALA A 179 -7.58 -7.23 28.05
CA ALA A 179 -6.78 -8.44 27.96
C ALA A 179 -7.61 -9.72 27.69
N ASN A 180 -8.91 -9.56 27.49
CA ASN A 180 -9.89 -10.63 27.41
C ASN A 180 -10.65 -10.72 26.08
N ASN A 181 -10.21 -10.02 25.02
CA ASN A 181 -10.79 -10.20 23.69
C ASN A 181 -9.76 -10.78 22.71
N PRO A 182 -9.66 -12.11 22.55
CA PRO A 182 -8.71 -12.76 21.64
C PRO A 182 -9.21 -12.84 20.19
N GLU A 183 -10.25 -12.09 19.80
CA GLU A 183 -10.82 -12.17 18.46
C GLU A 183 -10.66 -10.84 17.72
N ILE A 184 -9.52 -10.67 17.06
CA ILE A 184 -9.40 -9.98 15.76
C ILE A 184 -8.50 -10.84 14.86
#